data_b37377a32220fda5087355d96c909f07
#
_entry.id   b37377a32220fda5087355d96c909f07
#
_cell.length_a   1.000
_cell.length_b   1.000
_cell.length_c   1.000
_cell.angle_alpha   90.00
_cell.angle_beta   90.00
_cell.angle_gamma   90.00
#
_symmetry.space_group_name_H-M   'P 1'
#
loop_
_entity.id
_entity.type
_entity.pdbx_description
1 polymer ?
#
loop_
_entity_poly.entity_id
_entity_poly.type
_entity_poly.pdbx_seq_one_letter_code
_entity_poly.pdbx_strand_id
1 'polypeptide(L)'
;MSHTTRYLQVISLVMVSFVVGCGNPPRVNGAAGASPAPSVPWTPPAGVIKPEPVVTPVIAIAVPVDLQQRIRQLTLVDVVDLALRNNPATQASWAQARAAADLFGSALGQYYPAINSAATVSRILSPATLARPAGTRTEYGPSITLNYLLLDFGGRSGSIEKARQSAFAANLSHNATIQNTVLQAEVAYFTYMATSALLVAERSAMAEATANLNAATQRNRVGLATIADVLQARTALSQEQLNLETTQGSLQAARGSLASALGLPANLPFDLEPLTGAAIPVRSLASSVDSVINDALRNRPDLAAARAQAAAALSQVRIARAAELPSLALGGTAGRTYSNPPTFAGPSYTISLGLSVPIFNGFSHQYDVAAARAQADAVSSLADQTRQQVITEVFVSYYALQTAEQRVATADDLLLSAQQSAQVAAGRYREGVGSIIDLLTAQTALANARAQQVQSRWQWYTSLAQLARDAGVLGVHGDAPFAFSSDSTVSRPLPNPANR
;
A
#
# COMPACT_ATOMS: atom_id res chain seq x y z
N MET A 1 39.44 -62.54 -19.28
CA MET A 1 38.03 -62.13 -19.54
C MET A 1 37.27 -62.11 -18.22
N SER A 2 37.13 -61.02 -17.49
CA SER A 2 36.12 -61.06 -16.44
C SER A 2 35.82 -59.74 -15.72
N HIS A 3 36.66 -58.74 -15.73
CA HIS A 3 36.34 -57.50 -14.96
C HIS A 3 35.76 -56.38 -15.85
N THR A 4 36.17 -56.25 -17.09
CA THR A 4 35.69 -55.24 -18.02
C THR A 4 34.23 -55.43 -18.44
N THR A 5 33.81 -56.71 -18.57
CA THR A 5 32.42 -57.04 -18.97
C THR A 5 31.40 -56.73 -17.85
N ARG A 6 31.78 -56.85 -16.59
CA ARG A 6 30.89 -56.50 -15.45
C ARG A 6 30.68 -55.01 -15.30
N TYR A 7 31.72 -54.19 -15.57
CA TYR A 7 31.56 -52.71 -15.48
C TYR A 7 30.71 -52.17 -16.63
N LEU A 8 30.80 -52.75 -17.86
CA LEU A 8 29.94 -52.37 -18.98
C LEU A 8 28.49 -52.76 -18.72
N GLN A 9 28.23 -53.91 -18.08
CA GLN A 9 26.86 -54.32 -17.72
C GLN A 9 26.27 -53.44 -16.61
N VAL A 10 27.04 -52.99 -15.62
CA VAL A 10 26.58 -52.08 -14.55
C VAL A 10 26.32 -50.69 -15.09
N ILE A 11 27.17 -50.15 -15.98
CA ILE A 11 26.97 -48.86 -16.64
C ILE A 11 25.76 -48.90 -17.58
N SER A 12 25.57 -50.01 -18.32
CA SER A 12 24.38 -50.20 -19.18
C SER A 12 23.10 -50.34 -18.37
N LEU A 13 23.14 -50.98 -17.20
CA LEU A 13 21.99 -51.14 -16.31
C LEU A 13 21.62 -49.80 -15.62
N VAL A 14 22.60 -48.97 -15.25
CA VAL A 14 22.38 -47.62 -14.70
C VAL A 14 21.86 -46.66 -15.77
N MET A 15 22.35 -46.74 -17.00
CA MET A 15 21.80 -45.92 -18.11
C MET A 15 20.38 -46.33 -18.50
N VAL A 16 20.04 -47.60 -18.49
CA VAL A 16 18.67 -48.08 -18.79
C VAL A 16 17.71 -47.67 -17.63
N SER A 17 18.18 -47.61 -16.39
CA SER A 17 17.38 -47.17 -15.27
C SER A 17 17.07 -45.63 -15.32
N PHE A 18 17.91 -44.84 -15.99
CA PHE A 18 17.66 -43.38 -16.20
C PHE A 18 16.73 -43.10 -17.37
N VAL A 19 16.60 -43.97 -18.35
CA VAL A 19 15.74 -43.77 -19.51
C VAL A 19 14.29 -44.21 -19.25
N VAL A 20 14.03 -45.08 -18.29
CA VAL A 20 12.68 -45.48 -17.87
C VAL A 20 12.02 -44.44 -16.94
N GLY A 21 12.76 -43.43 -16.47
CA GLY A 21 12.25 -42.35 -15.62
C GLY A 21 11.58 -41.18 -16.37
N CYS A 22 11.51 -41.17 -17.70
CA CYS A 22 10.77 -40.18 -18.50
C CYS A 22 9.27 -40.50 -18.65
N GLY A 23 8.69 -41.20 -17.72
CA GLY A 23 7.25 -41.25 -17.51
C GLY A 23 6.81 -40.03 -16.72
N ASN A 24 5.66 -39.47 -17.06
CA ASN A 24 5.01 -38.30 -16.50
C ASN A 24 5.60 -37.79 -15.19
N PRO A 25 5.89 -36.47 -15.07
CA PRO A 25 6.40 -35.94 -13.82
C PRO A 25 5.51 -36.43 -12.67
N PRO A 26 6.10 -36.84 -11.53
CA PRO A 26 5.31 -37.34 -10.42
C PRO A 26 4.25 -36.29 -10.10
N ARG A 27 2.98 -36.69 -10.18
CA ARG A 27 1.89 -35.79 -9.77
C ARG A 27 2.21 -35.35 -8.37
N VAL A 28 2.32 -34.03 -8.17
CA VAL A 28 2.44 -33.43 -6.86
C VAL A 28 1.11 -33.67 -6.14
N ASN A 29 0.93 -34.90 -5.63
CA ASN A 29 -0.25 -35.31 -4.87
C ASN A 29 0.04 -35.04 -3.39
N GLY A 30 -0.91 -34.48 -2.68
CA GLY A 30 -0.81 -34.21 -1.25
C GLY A 30 -0.53 -32.73 -0.93
N ALA A 31 0.29 -32.48 0.07
CA ALA A 31 0.50 -31.17 0.70
C ALA A 31 0.86 -29.98 -0.23
N ALA A 32 1.46 -30.26 -1.39
CA ALA A 32 1.85 -29.24 -2.36
C ALA A 32 0.98 -29.27 -3.65
N GLY A 33 -0.06 -30.09 -3.70
CA GLY A 33 -0.97 -30.18 -4.86
C GLY A 33 -1.96 -29.01 -4.89
N ALA A 34 -2.43 -28.67 -6.10
CA ALA A 34 -3.52 -27.74 -6.26
C ALA A 34 -4.84 -28.32 -5.74
N SER A 35 -5.84 -27.47 -5.48
CA SER A 35 -7.21 -27.91 -5.19
C SER A 35 -7.71 -28.87 -6.28
N PRO A 36 -8.47 -29.91 -5.92
CA PRO A 36 -8.95 -30.93 -6.86
C PRO A 36 -9.94 -30.38 -7.90
N ALA A 37 -10.61 -29.26 -7.62
CA ALA A 37 -11.51 -28.59 -8.56
C ALA A 37 -11.60 -27.08 -8.25
N PRO A 38 -11.99 -26.24 -9.23
CA PRO A 38 -12.12 -24.79 -9.02
C PRO A 38 -13.10 -24.39 -7.93
N SER A 39 -14.09 -25.25 -7.65
CA SER A 39 -15.13 -25.02 -6.64
C SER A 39 -14.81 -25.63 -5.26
N VAL A 40 -13.67 -26.31 -5.13
CA VAL A 40 -13.29 -26.99 -3.88
C VAL A 40 -12.15 -26.22 -3.22
N PRO A 41 -12.33 -25.71 -1.99
CA PRO A 41 -11.22 -25.06 -1.27
C PRO A 41 -10.08 -26.04 -1.03
N TRP A 42 -8.85 -25.57 -1.23
CA TRP A 42 -7.68 -26.33 -0.84
C TRP A 42 -7.54 -26.36 0.69
N THR A 43 -7.43 -27.55 1.25
CA THR A 43 -7.16 -27.71 2.68
C THR A 43 -5.70 -28.09 2.87
N PRO A 44 -4.92 -27.33 3.66
CA PRO A 44 -3.55 -27.69 3.95
C PRO A 44 -3.49 -28.97 4.78
N PRO A 45 -2.47 -29.84 4.55
CA PRO A 45 -2.27 -31.01 5.39
C PRO A 45 -2.05 -30.65 6.85
N ALA A 46 -2.44 -31.55 7.74
CA ALA A 46 -2.22 -31.36 9.18
C ALA A 46 -0.75 -31.08 9.48
N GLY A 47 -0.46 -29.97 10.18
CA GLY A 47 0.86 -29.54 10.59
C GLY A 47 1.57 -28.56 9.63
N VAL A 48 1.02 -28.28 8.45
CA VAL A 48 1.58 -27.24 7.54
C VAL A 48 1.17 -25.84 8.00
N ILE A 49 -0.07 -25.66 8.44
CA ILE A 49 -0.46 -24.48 9.20
C ILE A 49 -0.20 -24.82 10.66
N LYS A 50 0.90 -24.32 11.22
CA LYS A 50 1.01 -24.25 12.66
C LYS A 50 -0.10 -23.32 13.11
N PRO A 51 -1.04 -23.75 13.98
CA PRO A 51 -1.97 -22.80 14.56
C PRO A 51 -1.10 -21.69 15.16
N GLU A 52 -1.32 -20.47 14.71
CA GLU A 52 -0.75 -19.32 15.37
C GLU A 52 -1.15 -19.50 16.84
N PRO A 53 -0.23 -19.44 17.79
CA PRO A 53 -0.61 -19.57 19.20
C PRO A 53 -1.73 -18.56 19.40
N VAL A 54 -2.87 -19.01 19.95
CA VAL A 54 -3.99 -18.12 20.30
C VAL A 54 -3.35 -17.01 21.09
N VAL A 55 -3.14 -15.90 20.47
CA VAL A 55 -2.54 -14.76 21.09
C VAL A 55 -3.60 -14.34 22.10
N THR A 56 -3.42 -14.77 23.33
CA THR A 56 -4.12 -14.15 24.44
C THR A 56 -3.99 -12.65 24.22
N PRO A 57 -5.06 -11.85 24.30
CA PRO A 57 -5.09 -10.45 23.85
C PRO A 57 -4.19 -9.49 24.63
N VAL A 58 -3.20 -9.99 25.29
CA VAL A 58 -2.05 -9.26 25.81
C VAL A 58 -0.90 -9.42 24.81
N ILE A 59 -1.14 -9.00 23.59
CA ILE A 59 0.03 -8.53 22.84
C ILE A 59 0.41 -7.24 23.54
N ALA A 60 1.47 -7.30 24.29
CA ALA A 60 2.32 -6.16 24.44
C ALA A 60 2.89 -5.83 23.04
N ILE A 61 2.04 -5.27 22.14
CA ILE A 61 2.58 -4.36 21.15
C ILE A 61 3.30 -3.38 22.04
N ALA A 62 4.61 -3.31 21.89
CA ALA A 62 5.39 -2.33 22.60
C ALA A 62 4.94 -0.96 22.13
N VAL A 63 3.80 -0.52 22.66
CA VAL A 63 3.41 0.87 22.56
C VAL A 63 4.57 1.61 23.22
N PRO A 64 5.31 2.43 22.49
CA PRO A 64 6.41 3.19 23.04
C PRO A 64 5.97 3.81 24.36
N VAL A 65 6.83 3.78 25.37
CA VAL A 65 6.50 4.17 26.76
C VAL A 65 5.95 5.61 26.80
N ASP A 66 6.44 6.47 25.90
CA ASP A 66 5.96 7.86 25.69
C ASP A 66 4.51 7.91 25.15
N LEU A 67 4.09 6.90 24.39
CA LEU A 67 2.73 6.80 23.84
C LEU A 67 1.76 6.10 24.80
N GLN A 68 2.23 5.28 25.73
CA GLN A 68 1.35 4.64 26.74
C GLN A 68 0.63 5.67 27.61
N GLN A 69 1.25 6.82 27.86
CA GLN A 69 0.63 7.93 28.59
C GLN A 69 -0.33 8.73 27.69
N ARG A 70 -0.07 8.85 26.39
CA ARG A 70 -0.86 9.60 25.41
C ARG A 70 -2.01 8.80 24.78
N ILE A 71 -2.02 7.49 24.90
CA ILE A 71 -3.03 6.61 24.25
C ILE A 71 -4.48 6.94 24.66
N ARG A 72 -4.64 7.67 25.74
CA ARG A 72 -5.93 8.17 26.23
C ARG A 72 -6.35 9.52 25.68
N GLN A 73 -5.50 10.20 24.90
CA GLN A 73 -5.75 11.53 24.32
C GLN A 73 -4.90 11.72 23.07
N LEU A 74 -5.10 10.83 22.07
CA LEU A 74 -4.35 10.90 20.80
C LEU A 74 -4.82 12.11 19.98
N THR A 75 -3.89 12.94 19.59
CA THR A 75 -4.11 14.00 18.59
C THR A 75 -3.98 13.43 17.17
N LEU A 76 -4.39 14.20 16.15
CA LEU A 76 -4.20 13.82 14.75
C LEU A 76 -2.72 13.57 14.42
N VAL A 77 -1.82 14.37 14.97
CA VAL A 77 -0.36 14.21 14.76
C VAL A 77 0.13 12.89 15.36
N ASP A 78 -0.33 12.54 16.57
CA ASP A 78 0.02 11.26 17.21
C ASP A 78 -0.52 10.08 16.39
N VAL A 79 -1.73 10.20 15.83
CA VAL A 79 -2.36 9.20 14.96
C VAL A 79 -1.52 8.94 13.71
N VAL A 80 -1.07 10.00 13.04
CA VAL A 80 -0.21 9.90 11.85
C VAL A 80 1.15 9.30 12.19
N ASP A 81 1.79 9.74 13.27
CA ASP A 81 3.10 9.20 13.71
C ASP A 81 3.02 7.71 14.05
N LEU A 82 1.96 7.30 14.78
CA LEU A 82 1.71 5.89 15.09
C LEU A 82 1.48 5.04 13.83
N ALA A 83 0.67 5.55 12.89
CA ALA A 83 0.43 4.85 11.64
C ALA A 83 1.71 4.64 10.87
N LEU A 84 2.56 5.66 10.71
CA LEU A 84 3.82 5.56 9.98
C LEU A 84 4.80 4.57 10.61
N ARG A 85 4.86 4.49 11.95
CA ARG A 85 5.77 3.61 12.67
C ARG A 85 5.32 2.16 12.70
N ASN A 86 4.02 1.91 12.85
CA ASN A 86 3.50 0.57 13.14
C ASN A 86 2.86 -0.11 11.93
N ASN A 87 2.46 0.63 10.88
CA ASN A 87 1.74 0.03 9.76
C ASN A 87 2.64 -0.95 8.98
N PRO A 88 2.21 -2.21 8.81
CA PRO A 88 2.98 -3.22 8.08
C PRO A 88 3.26 -2.84 6.62
N ALA A 89 2.40 -2.02 5.98
CA ALA A 89 2.60 -1.59 4.60
C ALA A 89 3.82 -0.66 4.45
N THR A 90 4.03 0.27 5.40
CA THR A 90 5.21 1.13 5.41
C THR A 90 6.49 0.33 5.66
N GLN A 91 6.45 -0.64 6.58
CA GLN A 91 7.58 -1.52 6.86
C GLN A 91 7.94 -2.39 5.65
N ALA A 92 6.92 -2.98 4.99
CA ALA A 92 7.11 -3.81 3.80
C ALA A 92 7.69 -3.00 2.63
N SER A 93 7.14 -1.83 2.33
CA SER A 93 7.62 -0.97 1.25
C SER A 93 9.04 -0.45 1.51
N TRP A 94 9.38 -0.14 2.75
CA TRP A 94 10.75 0.21 3.14
C TRP A 94 11.73 -0.96 2.96
N ALA A 95 11.33 -2.17 3.35
CA ALA A 95 12.16 -3.37 3.14
C ALA A 95 12.39 -3.63 1.64
N GLN A 96 11.36 -3.44 0.79
CA GLN A 96 11.49 -3.53 -0.66
C GLN A 96 12.42 -2.47 -1.24
N ALA A 97 12.36 -1.23 -0.75
CA ALA A 97 13.25 -0.15 -1.16
C ALA A 97 14.72 -0.46 -0.81
N ARG A 98 14.98 -1.00 0.40
CA ARG A 98 16.33 -1.45 0.79
C ARG A 98 16.81 -2.61 -0.08
N ALA A 99 15.97 -3.61 -0.31
CA ALA A 99 16.33 -4.72 -1.19
C ALA A 99 16.70 -4.25 -2.61
N ALA A 100 15.96 -3.28 -3.17
CA ALA A 100 16.27 -2.71 -4.47
C ALA A 100 17.58 -1.89 -4.44
N ALA A 101 17.89 -1.19 -3.36
CA ALA A 101 19.15 -0.49 -3.16
C ALA A 101 20.33 -1.47 -3.06
N ASP A 102 20.17 -2.58 -2.36
CA ASP A 102 21.19 -3.63 -2.24
C ASP A 102 21.42 -4.34 -3.59
N LEU A 103 20.37 -4.55 -4.38
CA LEU A 103 20.48 -5.07 -5.75
C LEU A 103 21.23 -4.09 -6.66
N PHE A 104 21.03 -2.79 -6.50
CA PHE A 104 21.86 -1.78 -7.20
C PHE A 104 23.31 -1.86 -6.75
N GLY A 105 23.59 -2.00 -5.44
CA GLY A 105 24.94 -2.24 -4.92
C GLY A 105 25.56 -3.50 -5.51
N SER A 106 24.80 -4.59 -5.61
CA SER A 106 25.23 -5.84 -6.26
C SER A 106 25.56 -5.63 -7.76
N ALA A 107 24.73 -4.85 -8.47
CA ALA A 107 24.99 -4.53 -9.88
C ALA A 107 26.29 -3.72 -10.07
N LEU A 108 26.61 -2.81 -9.15
CA LEU A 108 27.89 -2.09 -9.14
C LEU A 108 29.10 -3.04 -9.01
N GLY A 109 28.91 -4.19 -8.36
CA GLY A 109 29.91 -5.25 -8.26
C GLY A 109 30.43 -5.74 -9.61
N GLN A 110 29.64 -5.58 -10.71
CA GLN A 110 30.07 -5.94 -12.06
C GLN A 110 31.24 -5.09 -12.60
N TYR A 111 31.55 -3.97 -11.95
CA TYR A 111 32.73 -3.16 -12.29
C TYR A 111 34.02 -3.73 -11.69
N TYR A 112 33.95 -4.70 -10.81
CA TYR A 112 35.10 -5.31 -10.16
C TYR A 112 35.38 -6.70 -10.72
N PRO A 113 36.64 -7.17 -10.64
CA PRO A 113 36.97 -8.54 -11.02
C PRO A 113 36.34 -9.54 -10.04
N ALA A 114 35.86 -10.64 -10.56
CA ALA A 114 35.43 -11.79 -9.76
C ALA A 114 36.62 -12.71 -9.49
N ILE A 115 36.88 -12.99 -8.21
CA ILE A 115 37.92 -13.91 -7.77
C ILE A 115 37.26 -15.10 -7.06
N ASN A 116 37.49 -16.29 -7.58
CA ASN A 116 36.94 -17.52 -7.03
C ASN A 116 38.05 -18.49 -6.67
N SER A 117 37.90 -19.24 -5.57
CA SER A 117 38.78 -20.34 -5.23
C SER A 117 38.02 -21.66 -5.38
N ALA A 118 38.69 -22.66 -5.89
CA ALA A 118 38.11 -24.00 -6.08
C ALA A 118 39.17 -25.06 -5.72
N ALA A 119 38.71 -26.21 -5.22
CA ALA A 119 39.51 -27.42 -5.14
C ALA A 119 38.80 -28.48 -5.97
N THR A 120 39.53 -29.05 -6.93
CA THR A 120 38.98 -30.03 -7.86
C THR A 120 39.67 -31.37 -7.72
N VAL A 121 38.90 -32.44 -7.87
CA VAL A 121 39.40 -33.81 -8.05
C VAL A 121 38.75 -34.35 -9.30
N SER A 122 39.60 -34.77 -10.25
CA SER A 122 39.13 -35.33 -11.51
C SER A 122 39.85 -36.64 -11.79
N ARG A 123 39.12 -37.65 -12.26
CA ARG A 123 39.68 -38.93 -12.76
C ARG A 123 39.56 -38.97 -14.24
N ILE A 124 40.69 -38.98 -14.91
CA ILE A 124 40.78 -38.90 -16.39
C ILE A 124 41.28 -40.22 -16.92
N LEU A 125 40.53 -40.82 -17.85
CA LEU A 125 40.97 -41.93 -18.68
C LEU A 125 41.44 -41.36 -20.03
N SER A 126 42.73 -41.44 -20.29
CA SER A 126 43.30 -41.06 -21.57
C SER A 126 43.35 -42.30 -22.47
N PRO A 127 42.81 -42.23 -23.73
CA PRO A 127 42.93 -43.35 -24.69
C PRO A 127 44.39 -43.58 -25.10
N ALA A 128 44.67 -44.78 -25.57
CA ALA A 128 45.98 -45.10 -26.13
C ALA A 128 46.24 -44.24 -27.40
N THR A 129 47.47 -43.73 -27.50
CA THR A 129 47.99 -43.09 -28.73
C THR A 129 49.22 -43.83 -29.18
N LEU A 130 49.73 -43.55 -30.39
CA LEU A 130 50.95 -44.18 -30.92
C LEU A 130 52.15 -44.03 -30.02
N ALA A 131 52.17 -42.99 -29.16
CA ALA A 131 53.28 -42.69 -28.25
C ALA A 131 53.00 -43.01 -26.75
N ARG A 132 51.74 -43.39 -26.41
CA ARG A 132 51.33 -43.63 -25.00
C ARG A 132 50.26 -44.69 -24.91
N PRO A 133 50.38 -45.68 -24.00
CA PRO A 133 49.31 -46.60 -23.70
C PRO A 133 48.14 -45.91 -23.03
N ALA A 134 46.94 -46.50 -23.12
CA ALA A 134 45.80 -46.01 -22.34
C ALA A 134 46.10 -46.05 -20.85
N GLY A 135 45.75 -44.94 -20.16
CA GLY A 135 46.01 -44.84 -18.74
C GLY A 135 44.95 -44.02 -18.02
N THR A 136 44.75 -44.36 -16.75
CA THR A 136 43.87 -43.62 -15.86
C THR A 136 44.74 -42.84 -14.88
N ARG A 137 44.46 -41.53 -14.75
CA ARG A 137 45.08 -40.70 -13.72
C ARG A 137 44.04 -39.92 -12.94
N THR A 138 44.30 -39.69 -11.68
CA THR A 138 43.51 -38.78 -10.84
C THR A 138 44.31 -37.51 -10.66
N GLU A 139 43.70 -36.37 -11.06
CA GLU A 139 44.28 -35.07 -10.84
C GLU A 139 43.49 -34.35 -9.76
N TYR A 140 44.19 -33.70 -8.84
CA TYR A 140 43.56 -32.92 -7.76
C TYR A 140 44.40 -31.70 -7.40
N GLY A 141 43.76 -30.66 -6.90
CA GLY A 141 44.45 -29.48 -6.42
C GLY A 141 43.58 -28.25 -6.23
N PRO A 142 44.09 -27.28 -5.46
CA PRO A 142 43.47 -25.98 -5.33
C PRO A 142 43.77 -25.07 -6.53
N SER A 143 42.84 -24.21 -6.89
CA SER A 143 43.02 -23.16 -7.90
C SER A 143 42.30 -21.88 -7.47
N ILE A 144 42.83 -20.75 -7.92
CA ILE A 144 42.21 -19.44 -7.85
C ILE A 144 41.97 -18.95 -9.27
N THR A 145 40.75 -18.51 -9.59
CA THR A 145 40.39 -17.96 -10.88
C THR A 145 39.97 -16.51 -10.75
N LEU A 146 40.47 -15.67 -11.64
CA LEU A 146 40.11 -14.27 -11.83
C LEU A 146 39.32 -14.17 -13.15
N ASN A 147 38.17 -13.49 -13.12
CA ASN A 147 37.41 -13.14 -14.31
C ASN A 147 37.08 -11.65 -14.24
N TYR A 148 37.41 -10.91 -15.28
CA TYR A 148 37.14 -9.49 -15.36
C TYR A 148 36.71 -9.09 -16.76
N LEU A 149 35.49 -8.56 -16.85
CA LEU A 149 34.96 -8.02 -18.11
C LEU A 149 35.53 -6.61 -18.33
N LEU A 150 36.39 -6.47 -19.32
CA LEU A 150 37.07 -5.19 -19.63
C LEU A 150 36.17 -4.28 -20.46
N LEU A 151 35.55 -4.82 -21.52
CA LEU A 151 34.69 -4.08 -22.45
C LEU A 151 33.50 -4.92 -22.88
N ASP A 152 32.32 -4.31 -22.93
CA ASP A 152 31.06 -4.93 -23.36
C ASP A 152 30.09 -3.94 -24.05
N PHE A 153 30.63 -2.83 -24.54
CA PHE A 153 29.89 -1.80 -25.29
C PHE A 153 28.56 -1.36 -24.65
N GLY A 154 28.48 -1.37 -23.33
CA GLY A 154 27.36 -0.81 -22.60
C GLY A 154 26.41 -1.82 -21.94
N GLY A 155 26.65 -3.11 -22.04
CA GLY A 155 25.84 -4.14 -21.37
C GLY A 155 25.86 -3.99 -19.87
N ARG A 156 27.07 -3.91 -19.27
CA ARG A 156 27.28 -3.70 -17.85
C ARG A 156 26.74 -2.35 -17.37
N SER A 157 27.03 -1.25 -18.08
CA SER A 157 26.50 0.05 -17.71
C SER A 157 24.99 0.12 -17.83
N GLY A 158 24.39 -0.56 -18.81
CA GLY A 158 22.95 -0.73 -18.95
C GLY A 158 22.32 -1.50 -17.78
N SER A 159 22.98 -2.58 -17.34
CA SER A 159 22.54 -3.39 -16.19
C SER A 159 22.56 -2.58 -14.90
N ILE A 160 23.62 -1.81 -14.65
CA ILE A 160 23.75 -0.94 -13.48
C ILE A 160 22.71 0.18 -13.53
N GLU A 161 22.51 0.82 -14.69
CA GLU A 161 21.50 1.86 -14.86
C GLU A 161 20.07 1.32 -14.64
N LYS A 162 19.77 0.13 -15.16
CA LYS A 162 18.50 -0.55 -14.90
C LYS A 162 18.29 -0.76 -13.39
N ALA A 163 19.30 -1.29 -12.69
CA ALA A 163 19.23 -1.52 -11.27
C ALA A 163 19.07 -0.19 -10.49
N ARG A 164 19.75 0.87 -10.89
CA ARG A 164 19.63 2.22 -10.31
C ARG A 164 18.21 2.77 -10.46
N GLN A 165 17.64 2.70 -11.65
CA GLN A 165 16.28 3.17 -11.91
C GLN A 165 15.24 2.32 -11.17
N SER A 166 15.47 1.03 -11.03
CA SER A 166 14.62 0.14 -10.21
C SER A 166 14.68 0.51 -8.72
N ALA A 167 15.87 0.87 -8.20
CA ALA A 167 16.01 1.35 -6.83
C ALA A 167 15.29 2.70 -6.62
N PHE A 168 15.38 3.63 -7.59
CA PHE A 168 14.62 4.88 -7.54
C PHE A 168 13.11 4.62 -7.54
N ALA A 169 12.61 3.73 -8.41
CA ALA A 169 11.21 3.36 -8.47
C ALA A 169 10.72 2.78 -7.13
N ALA A 170 11.50 1.90 -6.50
CA ALA A 170 11.16 1.30 -5.21
C ALA A 170 11.10 2.34 -4.08
N ASN A 171 12.07 3.28 -4.01
CA ASN A 171 12.05 4.36 -3.02
C ASN A 171 10.87 5.32 -3.23
N LEU A 172 10.55 5.67 -4.48
CA LEU A 172 9.41 6.51 -4.80
C LEU A 172 8.07 5.81 -4.52
N SER A 173 7.99 4.49 -4.74
CA SER A 173 6.84 3.68 -4.35
C SER A 173 6.68 3.63 -2.82
N HIS A 174 7.78 3.60 -2.07
CA HIS A 174 7.74 3.73 -0.62
C HIS A 174 7.17 5.09 -0.20
N ASN A 175 7.61 6.19 -0.83
CA ASN A 175 7.06 7.51 -0.57
C ASN A 175 5.54 7.59 -0.86
N ALA A 176 5.08 6.96 -1.95
CA ALA A 176 3.64 6.85 -2.25
C ALA A 176 2.89 6.04 -1.17
N THR A 177 3.50 4.98 -0.66
CA THR A 177 2.94 4.19 0.44
C THR A 177 2.84 5.01 1.73
N ILE A 178 3.84 5.84 2.05
CA ILE A 178 3.79 6.78 3.18
C ILE A 178 2.58 7.71 3.04
N GLN A 179 2.41 8.38 1.89
CA GLN A 179 1.28 9.30 1.66
C GLN A 179 -0.08 8.58 1.77
N ASN A 180 -0.19 7.38 1.22
CA ASN A 180 -1.41 6.58 1.34
C ASN A 180 -1.70 6.16 2.78
N THR A 181 -0.67 5.81 3.56
CA THR A 181 -0.82 5.45 4.98
C THR A 181 -1.27 6.65 5.81
N VAL A 182 -0.70 7.84 5.55
CA VAL A 182 -1.14 9.09 6.20
C VAL A 182 -2.60 9.38 5.88
N LEU A 183 -2.98 9.34 4.60
CA LEU A 183 -4.36 9.53 4.19
C LEU A 183 -5.32 8.55 4.86
N GLN A 184 -4.98 7.26 4.89
CA GLN A 184 -5.81 6.24 5.55
C GLN A 184 -5.98 6.51 7.04
N ALA A 185 -4.91 6.93 7.72
CA ALA A 185 -4.96 7.29 9.13
C ALA A 185 -5.83 8.53 9.38
N GLU A 186 -5.70 9.58 8.57
CA GLU A 186 -6.50 10.80 8.65
C GLU A 186 -7.98 10.52 8.37
N VAL A 187 -8.30 9.78 7.31
CA VAL A 187 -9.68 9.40 6.98
C VAL A 187 -10.32 8.57 8.10
N ALA A 188 -9.58 7.61 8.66
CA ALA A 188 -10.07 6.81 9.77
C ALA A 188 -10.28 7.65 11.04
N TYR A 189 -9.38 8.59 11.33
CA TYR A 189 -9.51 9.57 12.41
C TYR A 189 -10.75 10.43 12.24
N PHE A 190 -10.93 11.06 11.07
CA PHE A 190 -12.08 11.91 10.80
C PHE A 190 -13.39 11.14 10.83
N THR A 191 -13.39 9.88 10.35
CA THR A 191 -14.58 9.00 10.43
C THR A 191 -14.97 8.68 11.88
N TYR A 192 -13.99 8.39 12.74
CA TYR A 192 -14.24 8.17 14.17
C TYR A 192 -14.79 9.42 14.83
N MET A 193 -14.18 10.59 14.57
CA MET A 193 -14.62 11.87 15.15
C MET A 193 -16.02 12.25 14.67
N ALA A 194 -16.32 12.04 13.37
CA ALA A 194 -17.67 12.26 12.83
C ALA A 194 -18.72 11.39 13.53
N THR A 195 -18.42 10.10 13.67
CA THR A 195 -19.35 9.15 14.29
C THR A 195 -19.53 9.43 15.79
N SER A 196 -18.45 9.85 16.47
CA SER A 196 -18.50 10.27 17.88
C SER A 196 -19.36 11.53 18.06
N ALA A 197 -19.21 12.54 17.18
CA ALA A 197 -20.05 13.74 17.20
C ALA A 197 -21.52 13.44 16.87
N LEU A 198 -21.77 12.54 15.92
CA LEU A 198 -23.11 12.08 15.60
C LEU A 198 -23.75 11.37 16.80
N LEU A 199 -23.02 10.54 17.53
CA LEU A 199 -23.51 9.90 18.74
C LEU A 199 -24.01 10.90 19.81
N VAL A 200 -23.32 12.03 19.94
CA VAL A 200 -23.74 13.13 20.82
C VAL A 200 -25.07 13.74 20.34
N ALA A 201 -25.19 13.97 19.02
CA ALA A 201 -26.43 14.51 18.43
C ALA A 201 -27.62 13.54 18.62
N GLU A 202 -27.41 12.25 18.39
CA GLU A 202 -28.44 11.21 18.56
C GLU A 202 -28.90 11.07 20.03
N ARG A 203 -27.98 11.18 20.98
CA ARG A 203 -28.33 11.22 22.41
C ARG A 203 -29.23 12.41 22.76
N SER A 204 -28.95 13.57 22.18
CA SER A 204 -29.79 14.76 22.33
C SER A 204 -31.18 14.55 21.72
N ALA A 205 -31.27 14.01 20.49
CA ALA A 205 -32.53 13.71 19.82
C ALA A 205 -33.38 12.69 20.62
N MET A 206 -32.76 11.64 21.15
CA MET A 206 -33.43 10.66 22.02
C MET A 206 -33.96 11.29 23.32
N ALA A 207 -33.20 12.19 23.94
CA ALA A 207 -33.65 12.90 25.13
C ALA A 207 -34.86 13.80 24.83
N GLU A 208 -34.85 14.52 23.69
CA GLU A 208 -35.97 15.34 23.21
C GLU A 208 -37.20 14.47 22.91
N ALA A 209 -37.05 13.33 22.23
CA ALA A 209 -38.14 12.40 21.95
C ALA A 209 -38.76 11.79 23.22
N THR A 210 -37.90 11.48 24.21
CA THR A 210 -38.35 11.00 25.54
C THR A 210 -39.20 12.06 26.26
N ALA A 211 -38.75 13.34 26.23
CA ALA A 211 -39.50 14.44 26.82
C ALA A 211 -40.89 14.62 26.15
N ASN A 212 -40.94 14.47 24.83
CA ASN A 212 -42.18 14.58 24.06
C ASN A 212 -43.19 13.45 24.38
N LEU A 213 -42.71 12.21 24.47
CA LEU A 213 -43.56 11.10 24.88
C LEU A 213 -44.14 11.31 26.27
N ASN A 214 -43.31 11.81 27.20
CA ASN A 214 -43.78 12.12 28.55
C ASN A 214 -44.82 13.24 28.52
N ALA A 215 -44.62 14.30 27.79
CA ALA A 215 -45.57 15.42 27.64
C ALA A 215 -46.88 14.95 27.00
N ALA A 216 -46.81 14.19 25.90
CA ALA A 216 -48.00 13.64 25.22
C ALA A 216 -48.81 12.71 26.18
N THR A 217 -48.12 11.86 26.94
CA THR A 217 -48.74 10.97 27.91
C THR A 217 -49.44 11.73 29.05
N GLN A 218 -48.83 12.77 29.58
CA GLN A 218 -49.44 13.64 30.62
C GLN A 218 -50.67 14.34 30.09
N ARG A 219 -50.60 14.95 28.87
CA ARG A 219 -51.73 15.63 28.24
C ARG A 219 -52.89 14.66 27.94
N ASN A 220 -52.60 13.42 27.54
CA ASN A 220 -53.61 12.40 27.33
C ASN A 220 -54.31 12.05 28.65
N ARG A 221 -53.60 11.90 29.76
CA ARG A 221 -54.15 11.61 31.08
C ARG A 221 -55.16 12.67 31.54
N VAL A 222 -54.97 13.92 31.19
CA VAL A 222 -55.87 15.03 31.54
C VAL A 222 -56.86 15.36 30.42
N GLY A 223 -56.95 14.55 29.37
CA GLY A 223 -57.91 14.68 28.28
C GLY A 223 -57.55 15.73 27.23
N LEU A 224 -56.34 16.28 27.27
CA LEU A 224 -55.89 17.36 26.35
C LEU A 224 -55.13 16.82 25.09
N ALA A 225 -54.91 15.51 24.99
CA ALA A 225 -54.31 14.85 23.83
C ALA A 225 -54.97 13.50 23.58
N THR A 226 -54.90 13.02 22.34
CA THR A 226 -55.45 11.73 21.93
C THR A 226 -54.47 10.60 22.22
N ILE A 227 -54.97 9.34 22.25
CA ILE A 227 -54.10 8.17 22.30
C ILE A 227 -53.21 8.07 21.06
N ALA A 228 -53.68 8.56 19.90
CA ALA A 228 -52.88 8.63 18.68
C ALA A 228 -51.64 9.48 18.86
N ASP A 229 -51.73 10.61 19.57
CA ASP A 229 -50.60 11.50 19.87
C ASP A 229 -49.52 10.76 20.69
N VAL A 230 -49.94 10.00 21.68
CA VAL A 230 -49.03 9.20 22.51
C VAL A 230 -48.33 8.12 21.67
N LEU A 231 -49.07 7.43 20.79
CA LEU A 231 -48.52 6.39 19.92
C LEU A 231 -47.53 6.98 18.89
N GLN A 232 -47.81 8.15 18.34
CA GLN A 232 -46.90 8.86 17.43
C GLN A 232 -45.60 9.26 18.16
N ALA A 233 -45.69 9.84 19.35
CA ALA A 233 -44.52 10.19 20.16
C ALA A 233 -43.70 8.94 20.54
N ARG A 234 -44.37 7.81 20.82
CA ARG A 234 -43.70 6.53 21.10
C ARG A 234 -42.97 5.98 19.87
N THR A 235 -43.58 6.06 18.69
CA THR A 235 -42.93 5.68 17.42
C THR A 235 -41.70 6.51 17.15
N ALA A 236 -41.77 7.85 17.35
CA ALA A 236 -40.63 8.73 17.21
C ALA A 236 -39.51 8.38 18.19
N LEU A 237 -39.79 8.10 19.45
CA LEU A 237 -38.80 7.66 20.41
C LEU A 237 -38.12 6.35 20.01
N SER A 238 -38.92 5.36 19.52
CA SER A 238 -38.36 4.08 19.06
C SER A 238 -37.44 4.27 17.87
N GLN A 239 -37.76 5.20 16.96
CA GLN A 239 -36.89 5.54 15.83
C GLN A 239 -35.56 6.14 16.31
N GLU A 240 -35.58 7.07 17.27
CA GLU A 240 -34.34 7.66 17.80
C GLU A 240 -33.50 6.63 18.59
N GLN A 241 -34.14 5.65 19.23
CA GLN A 241 -33.42 4.54 19.86
C GLN A 241 -32.68 3.69 18.80
N LEU A 242 -33.34 3.34 17.69
CA LEU A 242 -32.70 2.61 16.59
C LEU A 242 -31.52 3.41 15.98
N ASN A 243 -31.68 4.71 15.80
CA ASN A 243 -30.62 5.59 15.30
C ASN A 243 -29.42 5.59 16.25
N LEU A 244 -29.67 5.72 17.55
CA LEU A 244 -28.64 5.71 18.60
C LEU A 244 -27.88 4.38 18.63
N GLU A 245 -28.58 3.24 18.62
CA GLU A 245 -27.98 1.90 18.61
C GLU A 245 -27.13 1.67 17.36
N THR A 246 -27.63 2.08 16.19
CA THR A 246 -26.91 2.02 14.91
C THR A 246 -25.62 2.86 14.96
N THR A 247 -25.71 4.06 15.50
CA THR A 247 -24.55 4.96 15.62
C THR A 247 -23.53 4.43 16.64
N GLN A 248 -23.98 3.81 17.73
CA GLN A 248 -23.09 3.14 18.68
C GLN A 248 -22.31 1.99 18.01
N GLY A 249 -22.99 1.15 17.24
CA GLY A 249 -22.34 0.09 16.46
C GLY A 249 -21.33 0.65 15.45
N SER A 250 -21.71 1.72 14.75
CA SER A 250 -20.83 2.40 13.77
C SER A 250 -19.59 3.00 14.44
N LEU A 251 -19.71 3.53 15.67
CA LEU A 251 -18.58 4.04 16.42
C LEU A 251 -17.57 2.94 16.77
N GLN A 252 -18.05 1.75 17.16
CA GLN A 252 -17.16 0.61 17.42
C GLN A 252 -16.45 0.15 16.14
N ALA A 253 -17.16 0.12 15.01
CA ALA A 253 -16.57 -0.19 13.71
C ALA A 253 -15.51 0.86 13.29
N ALA A 254 -15.81 2.15 13.43
CA ALA A 254 -14.87 3.23 13.16
C ALA A 254 -13.63 3.15 14.05
N ARG A 255 -13.79 2.80 15.33
CA ARG A 255 -12.68 2.55 16.25
C ARG A 255 -11.80 1.40 15.78
N GLY A 256 -12.40 0.27 15.37
CA GLY A 256 -11.65 -0.85 14.82
C GLY A 256 -10.89 -0.50 13.54
N SER A 257 -11.51 0.28 12.65
CA SER A 257 -10.88 0.78 11.42
C SER A 257 -9.70 1.71 11.72
N LEU A 258 -9.84 2.60 12.69
CA LEU A 258 -8.75 3.47 13.12
C LEU A 258 -7.60 2.67 13.72
N ALA A 259 -7.88 1.71 14.62
CA ALA A 259 -6.86 0.81 15.16
C ALA A 259 -6.08 0.09 14.04
N SER A 260 -6.79 -0.42 13.05
CA SER A 260 -6.19 -1.08 11.88
C SER A 260 -5.29 -0.12 11.08
N ALA A 261 -5.74 1.11 10.84
CA ALA A 261 -4.94 2.13 10.16
C ALA A 261 -3.65 2.48 10.91
N LEU A 262 -3.71 2.45 12.25
CA LEU A 262 -2.56 2.63 13.15
C LEU A 262 -1.65 1.40 13.22
N GLY A 263 -2.01 0.27 12.61
CA GLY A 263 -1.30 -1.00 12.76
C GLY A 263 -1.44 -1.61 14.16
N LEU A 264 -2.52 -1.26 14.88
CA LEU A 264 -2.84 -1.74 16.22
C LEU A 264 -3.96 -2.78 16.17
N PRO A 265 -4.05 -3.69 17.16
CA PRO A 265 -5.20 -4.59 17.30
C PRO A 265 -6.51 -3.80 17.51
N ALA A 266 -7.58 -4.22 16.83
CA ALA A 266 -8.87 -3.54 16.86
C ALA A 266 -9.51 -3.49 18.28
N ASN A 267 -9.13 -4.40 19.16
CA ASN A 267 -9.62 -4.49 20.54
C ASN A 267 -8.82 -3.67 21.56
N LEU A 268 -7.76 -2.97 21.14
CA LEU A 268 -6.98 -2.11 22.03
C LEU A 268 -7.82 -0.91 22.48
N PRO A 269 -7.94 -0.63 23.80
CA PRO A 269 -8.63 0.55 24.28
C PRO A 269 -7.77 1.80 24.05
N PHE A 270 -8.28 2.75 23.29
CA PHE A 270 -7.71 4.10 23.14
C PHE A 270 -8.82 5.12 23.05
N ASP A 271 -8.52 6.36 23.42
CA ASP A 271 -9.40 7.50 23.26
C ASP A 271 -8.71 8.59 22.45
N LEU A 272 -9.52 9.36 21.71
CA LEU A 272 -9.05 10.53 20.99
C LEU A 272 -9.39 11.79 21.78
N GLU A 273 -8.51 12.78 21.67
CA GLU A 273 -8.82 14.10 22.19
C GLU A 273 -9.98 14.69 21.39
N PRO A 274 -11.09 15.08 22.05
CA PRO A 274 -12.16 15.77 21.36
C PRO A 274 -11.63 17.05 20.74
N LEU A 275 -11.86 17.28 19.46
CA LEU A 275 -11.60 18.56 18.84
C LEU A 275 -12.59 19.59 19.40
N THR A 276 -12.28 20.11 20.61
CA THR A 276 -13.11 21.06 21.30
C THR A 276 -12.88 22.46 20.75
N GLY A 277 -13.93 23.04 20.18
CA GLY A 277 -14.19 24.47 20.26
C GLY A 277 -13.59 25.41 19.25
N ALA A 278 -12.73 25.03 18.34
CA ALA A 278 -12.36 25.89 17.24
C ALA A 278 -13.41 25.77 16.12
N ALA A 279 -14.06 26.88 15.80
CA ALA A 279 -14.80 26.98 14.54
C ALA A 279 -13.83 26.53 13.44
N ILE A 280 -14.15 25.41 12.79
CA ILE A 280 -13.32 24.84 11.71
C ILE A 280 -13.24 25.94 10.64
N PRO A 281 -12.07 26.52 10.37
CA PRO A 281 -11.95 27.53 9.33
C PRO A 281 -12.10 26.81 7.99
N VAL A 282 -13.34 26.65 7.52
CA VAL A 282 -13.60 26.25 6.15
C VAL A 282 -13.13 27.40 5.27
N ARG A 283 -12.01 27.20 4.57
CA ARG A 283 -11.41 28.21 3.69
C ARG A 283 -11.50 27.72 2.25
N SER A 284 -11.82 28.63 1.36
CA SER A 284 -11.82 28.34 -0.07
C SER A 284 -10.40 28.25 -0.63
N LEU A 285 -10.20 27.33 -1.57
CA LEU A 285 -8.94 27.20 -2.31
C LEU A 285 -8.72 28.45 -3.17
N ALA A 286 -7.56 29.09 -2.99
CA ALA A 286 -7.13 30.21 -3.84
C ALA A 286 -6.53 29.74 -5.17
N SER A 287 -6.06 28.48 -5.25
CA SER A 287 -5.38 27.92 -6.42
C SER A 287 -6.37 27.41 -7.45
N SER A 288 -6.10 27.62 -8.75
CA SER A 288 -6.87 27.02 -9.84
C SER A 288 -6.61 25.51 -9.94
N VAL A 289 -7.56 24.76 -10.47
CA VAL A 289 -7.41 23.30 -10.68
C VAL A 289 -6.19 22.98 -11.55
N ASP A 290 -5.90 23.77 -12.57
CA ASP A 290 -4.75 23.58 -13.46
C ASP A 290 -3.42 23.76 -12.71
N SER A 291 -3.36 24.71 -11.77
CA SER A 291 -2.17 24.87 -10.90
C SER A 291 -1.94 23.63 -10.05
N VAL A 292 -3.00 23.11 -9.41
CA VAL A 292 -2.90 21.91 -8.56
C VAL A 292 -2.54 20.67 -9.38
N ILE A 293 -3.07 20.53 -10.60
CA ILE A 293 -2.69 19.44 -11.53
C ILE A 293 -1.19 19.55 -11.87
N ASN A 294 -0.70 20.74 -12.20
CA ASN A 294 0.71 20.93 -12.54
C ASN A 294 1.63 20.63 -11.34
N ASP A 295 1.20 20.95 -10.13
CA ASP A 295 1.93 20.61 -8.90
C ASP A 295 1.95 19.10 -8.68
N ALA A 296 0.82 18.42 -8.84
CA ALA A 296 0.71 16.98 -8.74
C ALA A 296 1.62 16.25 -9.75
N LEU A 297 1.65 16.68 -11.00
CA LEU A 297 2.50 16.09 -12.03
C LEU A 297 4.01 16.22 -11.73
N ARG A 298 4.40 17.18 -10.87
CA ARG A 298 5.78 17.36 -10.40
C ARG A 298 6.06 16.59 -9.11
N ASN A 299 5.10 16.56 -8.18
CA ASN A 299 5.36 16.15 -6.80
C ASN A 299 4.90 14.71 -6.48
N ARG A 300 4.01 14.12 -7.27
CA ARG A 300 3.47 12.78 -6.97
C ARG A 300 4.52 11.68 -7.10
N PRO A 301 4.80 10.95 -6.00
CA PRO A 301 5.85 9.93 -6.00
C PRO A 301 5.48 8.68 -6.81
N ASP A 302 4.22 8.31 -6.92
CA ASP A 302 3.74 7.17 -7.73
C ASP A 302 3.97 7.41 -9.24
N LEU A 303 3.72 8.62 -9.74
CA LEU A 303 4.03 8.99 -11.11
C LEU A 303 5.55 9.01 -11.35
N ALA A 304 6.32 9.53 -10.40
CA ALA A 304 7.78 9.51 -10.48
C ALA A 304 8.33 8.07 -10.47
N ALA A 305 7.73 7.17 -9.68
CA ALA A 305 8.06 5.74 -9.68
C ALA A 305 7.78 5.07 -11.03
N ALA A 306 6.63 5.34 -11.64
CA ALA A 306 6.28 4.82 -12.97
C ALA A 306 7.26 5.30 -14.06
N ARG A 307 7.69 6.58 -14.02
CA ARG A 307 8.71 7.12 -14.91
C ARG A 307 10.08 6.44 -14.72
N ALA A 308 10.47 6.17 -13.47
CA ALA A 308 11.71 5.45 -13.18
C ALA A 308 11.65 3.99 -13.69
N GLN A 309 10.50 3.32 -13.58
CA GLN A 309 10.29 2.00 -14.18
C GLN A 309 10.41 2.02 -15.70
N ALA A 310 9.87 3.03 -16.38
CA ALA A 310 10.05 3.20 -17.82
C ALA A 310 11.52 3.42 -18.20
N ALA A 311 12.27 4.20 -17.42
CA ALA A 311 13.71 4.39 -17.62
C ALA A 311 14.51 3.08 -17.40
N ALA A 312 14.09 2.24 -16.43
CA ALA A 312 14.67 0.91 -16.24
C ALA A 312 14.43 0.00 -17.45
N ALA A 313 13.22 0.02 -18.01
CA ALA A 313 12.88 -0.74 -19.21
C ALA A 313 13.65 -0.28 -20.46
N LEU A 314 13.86 1.02 -20.62
CA LEU A 314 14.73 1.57 -21.67
C LEU A 314 16.20 1.12 -21.50
N SER A 315 16.66 0.96 -20.26
CA SER A 315 17.99 0.43 -19.97
C SER A 315 18.10 -1.05 -20.37
N GLN A 316 17.03 -1.83 -20.27
CA GLN A 316 16.98 -3.20 -20.76
C GLN A 316 17.18 -3.30 -22.29
N VAL A 317 16.69 -2.32 -23.06
CA VAL A 317 16.94 -2.24 -24.51
C VAL A 317 18.43 -2.05 -24.79
N ARG A 318 19.12 -1.23 -23.99
CA ARG A 318 20.59 -1.05 -24.11
C ARG A 318 21.35 -2.33 -23.81
N ILE A 319 20.93 -3.08 -22.79
CA ILE A 319 21.52 -4.39 -22.46
C ILE A 319 21.35 -5.36 -23.62
N ALA A 320 20.13 -5.47 -24.17
CA ALA A 320 19.86 -6.37 -25.30
C ALA A 320 20.68 -6.02 -26.54
N ARG A 321 20.86 -4.71 -26.84
CA ARG A 321 21.72 -4.28 -27.96
C ARG A 321 23.19 -4.57 -27.71
N ALA A 322 23.68 -4.41 -26.47
CA ALA A 322 25.08 -4.66 -26.14
C ALA A 322 25.43 -6.15 -26.29
N ALA A 323 24.46 -7.06 -26.14
CA ALA A 323 24.67 -8.49 -26.32
C ALA A 323 24.99 -8.90 -27.78
N GLU A 324 24.71 -8.02 -28.77
CA GLU A 324 25.10 -8.22 -30.19
C GLU A 324 26.54 -7.74 -30.46
N LEU A 325 27.18 -7.03 -29.53
CA LEU A 325 28.47 -6.40 -29.73
C LEU A 325 29.59 -7.27 -29.15
N PRO A 326 30.85 -7.10 -29.63
CA PRO A 326 31.97 -7.82 -29.08
C PRO A 326 32.16 -7.59 -27.59
N SER A 327 32.68 -8.57 -26.88
CA SER A 327 33.08 -8.41 -25.47
C SER A 327 34.55 -8.79 -25.28
N LEU A 328 35.25 -8.08 -24.42
CA LEU A 328 36.64 -8.32 -24.09
C LEU A 328 36.73 -8.64 -22.58
N ALA A 329 37.28 -9.80 -22.29
CA ALA A 329 37.42 -10.26 -20.89
C ALA A 329 38.86 -10.68 -20.60
N LEU A 330 39.33 -10.34 -19.40
CA LEU A 330 40.58 -10.82 -18.83
C LEU A 330 40.28 -12.02 -17.92
N GLY A 331 40.89 -13.16 -18.20
CA GLY A 331 40.88 -14.36 -17.40
C GLY A 331 42.23 -14.62 -16.77
N GLY A 332 42.23 -15.15 -15.57
CA GLY A 332 43.46 -15.62 -14.89
C GLY A 332 43.14 -16.85 -14.06
N THR A 333 44.03 -17.83 -14.11
CA THR A 333 43.96 -19.00 -13.24
C THR A 333 45.35 -19.27 -12.68
N ALA A 334 45.44 -19.46 -11.37
CA ALA A 334 46.65 -19.89 -10.68
C ALA A 334 46.28 -21.05 -9.74
N GLY A 335 47.10 -22.08 -9.73
CA GLY A 335 46.82 -23.25 -8.90
C GLY A 335 48.01 -24.18 -8.75
N ARG A 336 47.77 -25.27 -8.05
CA ARG A 336 48.72 -26.37 -7.97
C ARG A 336 47.99 -27.68 -8.23
N THR A 337 48.48 -28.43 -9.20
CA THR A 337 47.89 -29.71 -9.56
C THR A 337 48.79 -30.85 -9.13
N TYR A 338 48.21 -31.87 -8.54
CA TYR A 338 48.81 -33.12 -8.20
C TYR A 338 48.18 -34.25 -9.02
N SER A 339 48.96 -35.28 -9.35
CA SER A 339 48.45 -36.44 -10.05
C SER A 339 48.73 -37.76 -9.31
N ASN A 340 47.84 -38.72 -9.45
CA ASN A 340 48.02 -40.10 -8.99
C ASN A 340 47.66 -41.08 -10.12
N PRO A 341 48.61 -41.92 -10.66
CA PRO A 341 50.01 -42.00 -10.27
C PRO A 341 50.74 -40.65 -10.39
N PRO A 342 51.81 -40.42 -9.60
CA PRO A 342 52.52 -39.13 -9.54
C PRO A 342 53.33 -38.92 -10.83
N THR A 343 52.69 -38.51 -11.89
CA THR A 343 53.32 -38.22 -13.20
C THR A 343 53.78 -36.77 -13.27
N PHE A 344 53.12 -35.89 -12.54
CA PHE A 344 53.52 -34.48 -12.36
C PHE A 344 52.94 -33.90 -11.08
N ALA A 345 53.60 -32.93 -10.53
CA ALA A 345 53.09 -32.07 -9.44
C ALA A 345 53.80 -30.71 -9.58
N GLY A 346 53.02 -29.61 -9.59
CA GLY A 346 53.61 -28.30 -9.72
C GLY A 346 52.59 -27.15 -9.72
N PRO A 347 53.09 -25.92 -9.51
CA PRO A 347 52.28 -24.76 -9.72
C PRO A 347 52.00 -24.54 -11.21
N SER A 348 50.82 -24.07 -11.52
CA SER A 348 50.43 -23.65 -12.86
C SER A 348 49.72 -22.30 -12.80
N TYR A 349 49.95 -21.46 -13.78
CA TYR A 349 49.19 -20.24 -13.96
C TYR A 349 48.90 -20.02 -15.45
N THR A 350 47.77 -19.40 -15.72
CA THR A 350 47.36 -18.97 -17.07
C THR A 350 46.76 -17.58 -16.95
N ILE A 351 47.20 -16.68 -17.83
CA ILE A 351 46.58 -15.37 -18.02
C ILE A 351 46.07 -15.33 -19.44
N SER A 352 44.83 -14.97 -19.65
CA SER A 352 44.18 -14.95 -20.97
C SER A 352 43.42 -13.63 -21.17
N LEU A 353 43.53 -13.10 -22.36
CA LEU A 353 42.70 -12.02 -22.85
C LEU A 353 41.82 -12.59 -23.97
N GLY A 354 40.51 -12.65 -23.73
CA GLY A 354 39.54 -13.25 -24.63
C GLY A 354 38.67 -12.17 -25.28
N LEU A 355 38.66 -12.13 -26.61
CA LEU A 355 37.71 -11.35 -27.40
C LEU A 355 36.60 -12.30 -27.89
N SER A 356 35.36 -12.07 -27.50
CA SER A 356 34.19 -12.82 -27.98
C SER A 356 33.39 -11.92 -28.94
N VAL A 357 33.16 -12.40 -30.15
CA VAL A 357 32.39 -11.70 -31.18
C VAL A 357 31.26 -12.59 -31.64
N PRO A 358 29.99 -12.32 -31.28
CA PRO A 358 28.87 -13.07 -31.76
C PRO A 358 28.64 -12.77 -33.24
N ILE A 359 28.85 -13.76 -34.12
CA ILE A 359 28.68 -13.59 -35.58
C ILE A 359 27.27 -13.97 -36.02
N PHE A 360 26.76 -15.06 -35.54
CA PHE A 360 25.42 -15.56 -35.86
C PHE A 360 24.86 -16.41 -34.74
N ASN A 361 23.62 -16.15 -34.34
CA ASN A 361 22.93 -16.84 -33.23
C ASN A 361 21.47 -17.22 -33.62
N GLY A 362 21.20 -17.44 -34.90
CA GLY A 362 19.86 -17.82 -35.36
C GLY A 362 18.83 -16.67 -35.20
N PHE A 363 19.24 -15.41 -35.35
CA PHE A 363 18.40 -14.21 -35.20
C PHE A 363 17.86 -13.96 -33.79
N SER A 364 18.28 -14.73 -32.76
CA SER A 364 17.73 -14.58 -31.39
C SER A 364 17.95 -13.18 -30.85
N HIS A 365 19.13 -12.56 -31.02
CA HIS A 365 19.41 -11.22 -30.53
C HIS A 365 18.51 -10.15 -31.13
N GLN A 366 18.16 -10.26 -32.43
CA GLN A 366 17.26 -9.30 -33.07
C GLN A 366 15.86 -9.37 -32.46
N TYR A 367 15.37 -10.59 -32.17
CA TYR A 367 14.10 -10.77 -31.46
C TYR A 367 14.18 -10.34 -30.00
N ASP A 368 15.30 -10.54 -29.31
CA ASP A 368 15.52 -10.08 -27.94
C ASP A 368 15.48 -8.54 -27.84
N VAL A 369 16.12 -7.85 -28.81
CA VAL A 369 16.07 -6.38 -28.91
C VAL A 369 14.66 -5.91 -29.25
N ALA A 370 13.96 -6.58 -30.17
CA ALA A 370 12.57 -6.25 -30.51
C ALA A 370 11.63 -6.44 -29.31
N ALA A 371 11.77 -7.55 -28.59
CA ALA A 371 11.03 -7.83 -27.37
C ALA A 371 11.30 -6.79 -26.27
N ALA A 372 12.57 -6.43 -26.05
CA ALA A 372 12.95 -5.41 -25.09
C ALA A 372 12.38 -4.02 -25.44
N ARG A 373 12.30 -3.67 -26.73
CA ARG A 373 11.67 -2.41 -27.18
C ARG A 373 10.16 -2.45 -26.93
N ALA A 374 9.47 -3.51 -27.35
CA ALA A 374 8.04 -3.65 -27.11
C ALA A 374 7.70 -3.58 -25.61
N GLN A 375 8.53 -4.19 -24.75
CA GLN A 375 8.37 -4.12 -23.32
C GLN A 375 8.60 -2.68 -22.78
N ALA A 376 9.59 -1.94 -23.31
CA ALA A 376 9.83 -0.55 -22.93
C ALA A 376 8.66 0.35 -23.36
N ASP A 377 8.10 0.15 -24.56
CA ASP A 377 6.92 0.87 -25.04
C ASP A 377 5.70 0.58 -24.16
N ALA A 378 5.50 -0.68 -23.74
CA ALA A 378 4.42 -1.06 -22.83
C ALA A 378 4.54 -0.36 -21.46
N VAL A 379 5.75 -0.37 -20.86
CA VAL A 379 5.98 0.29 -19.56
C VAL A 379 5.87 1.81 -19.67
N SER A 380 6.30 2.40 -20.79
CA SER A 380 6.10 3.84 -21.05
C SER A 380 4.62 4.19 -21.13
N SER A 381 3.82 3.39 -21.83
CA SER A 381 2.36 3.58 -21.90
C SER A 381 1.67 3.45 -20.54
N LEU A 382 2.15 2.55 -19.66
CA LEU A 382 1.68 2.47 -18.28
C LEU A 382 2.02 3.74 -17.47
N ALA A 383 3.19 4.34 -17.69
CA ALA A 383 3.53 5.61 -17.05
C ALA A 383 2.63 6.75 -17.54
N ASP A 384 2.27 6.77 -18.84
CA ASP A 384 1.32 7.74 -19.39
C ASP A 384 -0.10 7.50 -18.85
N GLN A 385 -0.51 6.25 -18.67
CA GLN A 385 -1.77 5.91 -18.00
C GLN A 385 -1.79 6.44 -16.56
N THR A 386 -0.72 6.22 -15.80
CA THR A 386 -0.60 6.76 -14.44
C THR A 386 -0.69 8.29 -14.44
N ARG A 387 -0.06 8.96 -15.42
CA ARG A 387 -0.16 10.41 -15.57
C ARG A 387 -1.60 10.87 -15.79
N GLN A 388 -2.37 10.19 -16.65
CA GLN A 388 -3.78 10.51 -16.89
C GLN A 388 -4.63 10.27 -15.63
N GLN A 389 -4.34 9.19 -14.89
CA GLN A 389 -5.01 8.90 -13.63
C GLN A 389 -4.74 10.00 -12.59
N VAL A 390 -3.49 10.48 -12.47
CA VAL A 390 -3.13 11.61 -11.59
C VAL A 390 -3.96 12.85 -11.92
N ILE A 391 -4.08 13.21 -13.19
CA ILE A 391 -4.88 14.37 -13.63
C ILE A 391 -6.34 14.19 -13.22
N THR A 392 -6.90 13.00 -13.44
CA THR A 392 -8.31 12.71 -13.11
C THR A 392 -8.54 12.73 -11.59
N GLU A 393 -7.65 12.12 -10.81
CA GLU A 393 -7.76 12.10 -9.34
C GLU A 393 -7.74 13.52 -8.76
N VAL A 394 -6.79 14.36 -9.19
CA VAL A 394 -6.71 15.77 -8.76
C VAL A 394 -7.97 16.54 -9.17
N PHE A 395 -8.43 16.37 -10.40
CA PHE A 395 -9.64 17.04 -10.87
C PHE A 395 -10.86 16.66 -10.00
N VAL A 396 -11.05 15.38 -9.74
CA VAL A 396 -12.16 14.89 -8.92
C VAL A 396 -12.05 15.38 -7.48
N SER A 397 -10.90 15.27 -6.85
CA SER A 397 -10.70 15.68 -5.45
C SER A 397 -10.78 17.20 -5.27
N TYR A 398 -10.37 17.99 -6.27
CA TYR A 398 -10.50 19.45 -6.25
C TYR A 398 -11.99 19.86 -6.20
N TYR A 399 -12.82 19.35 -7.11
CA TYR A 399 -14.25 19.67 -7.12
C TYR A 399 -15.02 19.02 -5.97
N ALA A 400 -14.56 17.88 -5.45
CA ALA A 400 -15.10 17.28 -4.24
C ALA A 400 -14.88 18.20 -3.03
N LEU A 401 -13.69 18.79 -2.88
CA LEU A 401 -13.41 19.76 -1.82
C LEU A 401 -14.24 21.04 -1.96
N GLN A 402 -14.35 21.59 -3.18
CA GLN A 402 -15.18 22.76 -3.44
C GLN A 402 -16.66 22.50 -3.11
N THR A 403 -17.17 21.32 -3.47
CA THR A 403 -18.53 20.91 -3.12
C THR A 403 -18.71 20.73 -1.62
N ALA A 404 -17.72 20.13 -0.94
CA ALA A 404 -17.76 19.95 0.50
C ALA A 404 -17.77 21.29 1.25
N GLU A 405 -17.03 22.30 0.75
CA GLU A 405 -17.05 23.67 1.29
C GLU A 405 -18.46 24.28 1.23
N GLN A 406 -19.11 24.20 0.06
CA GLN A 406 -20.48 24.73 -0.12
C GLN A 406 -21.49 23.98 0.78
N ARG A 407 -21.33 22.66 0.91
CA ARG A 407 -22.19 21.84 1.77
C ARG A 407 -22.07 22.22 3.25
N VAL A 408 -20.89 22.59 3.75
CA VAL A 408 -20.74 23.04 5.14
C VAL A 408 -21.56 24.30 5.38
N ALA A 409 -21.44 25.31 4.51
CA ALA A 409 -22.21 26.56 4.63
C ALA A 409 -23.73 26.31 4.61
N THR A 410 -24.17 25.49 3.66
CA THR A 410 -25.60 25.15 3.53
C THR A 410 -26.11 24.35 4.73
N ALA A 411 -25.31 23.46 5.27
CA ALA A 411 -25.68 22.64 6.43
C ALA A 411 -25.74 23.48 7.74
N ASP A 412 -24.90 24.51 7.87
CA ASP A 412 -24.97 25.46 8.99
C ASP A 412 -26.25 26.30 8.92
N ASP A 413 -26.64 26.78 7.73
CA ASP A 413 -27.92 27.51 7.51
C ASP A 413 -29.13 26.60 7.76
N LEU A 414 -29.07 25.35 7.29
CA LEU A 414 -30.10 24.34 7.53
C LEU A 414 -30.30 24.09 9.03
N LEU A 415 -29.21 23.92 9.76
CA LEU A 415 -29.27 23.70 11.19
C LEU A 415 -29.90 24.89 11.93
N LEU A 416 -29.49 26.13 11.61
CA LEU A 416 -30.07 27.34 12.21
C LEU A 416 -31.58 27.41 11.97
N SER A 417 -32.02 27.19 10.74
CA SER A 417 -33.44 27.22 10.37
C SER A 417 -34.24 26.11 11.04
N ALA A 418 -33.68 24.89 11.12
CA ALA A 418 -34.33 23.75 11.78
C ALA A 418 -34.42 23.94 13.30
N GLN A 419 -33.40 24.56 13.95
CA GLN A 419 -33.45 24.91 15.36
C GLN A 419 -34.57 25.90 15.66
N GLN A 420 -34.68 26.96 14.87
CA GLN A 420 -35.76 27.97 15.05
C GLN A 420 -37.14 27.32 14.82
N SER A 421 -37.29 26.51 13.77
CA SER A 421 -38.54 25.80 13.50
C SER A 421 -38.97 24.89 14.66
N ALA A 422 -38.03 24.07 15.16
CA ALA A 422 -38.29 23.15 16.27
C ALA A 422 -38.65 23.91 17.57
N GLN A 423 -37.99 25.05 17.82
CA GLN A 423 -38.30 25.91 18.97
C GLN A 423 -39.71 26.50 18.89
N VAL A 424 -40.11 27.02 17.72
CA VAL A 424 -41.46 27.52 17.48
C VAL A 424 -42.51 26.43 17.60
N ALA A 425 -42.29 25.26 16.98
CA ALA A 425 -43.20 24.12 17.07
C ALA A 425 -43.38 23.64 18.53
N ALA A 426 -42.29 23.58 19.29
CA ALA A 426 -42.32 23.18 20.70
C ALA A 426 -43.08 24.23 21.56
N GLY A 427 -42.93 25.54 21.29
CA GLY A 427 -43.68 26.60 21.93
C GLY A 427 -45.19 26.46 21.64
N ARG A 428 -45.55 26.39 20.37
CA ARG A 428 -46.98 26.26 19.93
C ARG A 428 -47.65 25.00 20.54
N TYR A 429 -46.93 23.86 20.57
CA TYR A 429 -47.44 22.65 21.19
C TYR A 429 -47.65 22.80 22.70
N ARG A 430 -46.74 23.45 23.42
CA ARG A 430 -46.86 23.72 24.85
C ARG A 430 -48.08 24.57 25.16
N GLU A 431 -48.32 25.62 24.39
CA GLU A 431 -49.46 26.52 24.56
C GLU A 431 -50.78 25.94 24.03
N GLY A 432 -50.77 24.75 23.43
CA GLY A 432 -51.97 24.03 22.93
C GLY A 432 -52.47 24.56 21.61
N VAL A 433 -51.73 25.39 20.89
CA VAL A 433 -52.11 25.97 19.54
C VAL A 433 -51.38 25.29 18.41
N GLY A 434 -50.59 24.24 18.65
CA GLY A 434 -49.88 23.39 17.69
C GLY A 434 -50.17 21.93 17.84
N SER A 435 -50.06 21.15 16.78
CA SER A 435 -50.22 19.70 16.81
C SER A 435 -48.94 18.97 17.20
N ILE A 436 -49.09 17.74 17.73
CA ILE A 436 -47.93 16.85 17.99
C ILE A 436 -47.17 16.51 16.69
N ILE A 437 -47.89 16.41 15.58
CA ILE A 437 -47.30 16.11 14.25
C ILE A 437 -46.33 17.22 13.84
N ASP A 438 -46.73 18.50 13.99
CA ASP A 438 -45.88 19.65 13.68
C ASP A 438 -44.63 19.63 14.52
N LEU A 439 -44.76 19.33 15.83
CA LEU A 439 -43.63 19.22 16.75
C LEU A 439 -42.67 18.09 16.34
N LEU A 440 -43.18 16.88 16.11
CA LEU A 440 -42.35 15.72 15.74
C LEU A 440 -41.67 15.92 14.39
N THR A 441 -42.38 16.52 13.41
CA THR A 441 -41.80 16.83 12.10
C THR A 441 -40.66 17.85 12.22
N ALA A 442 -40.85 18.92 12.99
CA ALA A 442 -39.80 19.93 13.19
C ALA A 442 -38.58 19.35 13.96
N GLN A 443 -38.80 18.45 14.90
CA GLN A 443 -37.72 17.79 15.64
C GLN A 443 -36.96 16.78 14.79
N THR A 444 -37.64 15.99 13.95
CA THR A 444 -36.98 15.11 12.96
C THR A 444 -36.12 15.93 11.99
N ALA A 445 -36.65 17.08 11.51
CA ALA A 445 -35.87 18.00 10.69
C ALA A 445 -34.64 18.53 11.42
N LEU A 446 -34.75 18.87 12.69
CA LEU A 446 -33.62 19.30 13.52
C LEU A 446 -32.57 18.18 13.75
N ALA A 447 -33.00 16.96 14.05
CA ALA A 447 -32.13 15.81 14.21
C ALA A 447 -31.34 15.56 12.90
N ASN A 448 -32.03 15.54 11.76
CA ASN A 448 -31.40 15.39 10.44
C ASN A 448 -30.43 16.54 10.12
N ALA A 449 -30.79 17.78 10.45
CA ALA A 449 -29.91 18.94 10.24
C ALA A 449 -28.62 18.87 11.08
N ARG A 450 -28.72 18.44 12.35
CA ARG A 450 -27.56 18.18 13.21
C ARG A 450 -26.63 17.12 12.62
N ALA A 451 -27.22 16.01 12.17
CA ALA A 451 -26.46 14.93 11.52
C ALA A 451 -25.75 15.39 10.25
N GLN A 452 -26.45 16.14 9.39
CA GLN A 452 -25.88 16.69 8.15
C GLN A 452 -24.78 17.71 8.42
N GLN A 453 -24.91 18.56 9.45
CA GLN A 453 -23.88 19.50 9.82
C GLN A 453 -22.61 18.77 10.28
N VAL A 454 -22.73 17.78 11.16
CA VAL A 454 -21.61 16.95 11.57
C VAL A 454 -20.96 16.31 10.35
N GLN A 455 -21.75 15.64 9.53
CA GLN A 455 -21.24 14.90 8.37
C GLN A 455 -20.55 15.80 7.34
N SER A 456 -21.11 16.99 7.04
CA SER A 456 -20.53 17.93 6.05
C SER A 456 -19.18 18.47 6.52
N ARG A 457 -19.02 18.79 7.80
CA ARG A 457 -17.76 19.29 8.38
C ARG A 457 -16.64 18.24 8.27
N TRP A 458 -16.90 17.01 8.65
CA TRP A 458 -15.89 15.95 8.59
C TRP A 458 -15.59 15.53 7.15
N GLN A 459 -16.60 15.56 6.27
CA GLN A 459 -16.38 15.33 4.84
C GLN A 459 -15.47 16.38 4.22
N TRP A 460 -15.54 17.62 4.65
CA TRP A 460 -14.62 18.67 4.20
C TRP A 460 -13.16 18.34 4.57
N TYR A 461 -12.88 17.91 5.80
CA TYR A 461 -11.54 17.49 6.20
C TYR A 461 -11.03 16.30 5.39
N THR A 462 -11.88 15.31 5.20
CA THR A 462 -11.53 14.13 4.38
C THR A 462 -11.21 14.54 2.95
N SER A 463 -12.01 15.44 2.36
CA SER A 463 -11.79 15.94 1.00
C SER A 463 -10.50 16.77 0.91
N LEU A 464 -10.15 17.51 1.95
CA LEU A 464 -8.90 18.27 2.04
C LEU A 464 -7.70 17.34 2.09
N ALA A 465 -7.74 16.31 2.94
CA ALA A 465 -6.69 15.30 3.04
C ALA A 465 -6.50 14.53 1.72
N GLN A 466 -7.62 14.18 1.07
CA GLN A 466 -7.60 13.53 -0.24
C GLN A 466 -6.94 14.40 -1.31
N LEU A 467 -7.31 15.67 -1.39
CA LEU A 467 -6.70 16.60 -2.36
C LEU A 467 -5.20 16.80 -2.05
N ALA A 468 -4.81 16.87 -0.79
CA ALA A 468 -3.41 16.98 -0.39
C ALA A 468 -2.57 15.76 -0.85
N ARG A 469 -3.13 14.56 -0.71
CA ARG A 469 -2.52 13.33 -1.23
C ARG A 469 -2.46 13.36 -2.75
N ASP A 470 -3.54 13.72 -3.42
CA ASP A 470 -3.63 13.70 -4.88
C ASP A 470 -2.73 14.78 -5.53
N ALA A 471 -2.49 15.88 -4.84
CA ALA A 471 -1.49 16.88 -5.21
C ALA A 471 -0.03 16.47 -4.87
N GLY A 472 0.17 15.36 -4.14
CA GLY A 472 1.49 14.86 -3.77
C GLY A 472 2.17 15.63 -2.63
N VAL A 473 1.42 16.40 -1.83
CA VAL A 473 1.97 17.26 -0.77
C VAL A 473 1.66 16.74 0.64
N LEU A 474 0.88 15.66 0.75
CA LEU A 474 0.53 15.08 2.05
C LEU A 474 1.78 14.52 2.76
N GLY A 475 2.03 14.95 3.98
CA GLY A 475 3.13 14.45 4.82
C GLY A 475 4.53 14.97 4.48
N VAL A 476 4.70 15.90 3.54
CA VAL A 476 6.02 16.38 3.11
C VAL A 476 6.48 17.65 3.81
N HIS A 477 5.55 18.49 4.26
CA HIS A 477 5.86 19.76 4.94
C HIS A 477 4.88 20.04 6.08
N GLY A 478 5.36 20.55 7.21
CA GLY A 478 4.54 20.94 8.36
C GLY A 478 3.68 22.19 8.16
N ASP A 479 3.71 22.79 6.96
CA ASP A 479 2.89 23.93 6.59
C ASP A 479 1.62 23.48 5.85
N ALA A 480 0.56 24.28 5.94
CA ALA A 480 -0.69 23.99 5.23
C ALA A 480 -0.43 23.75 3.75
N PRO A 481 -0.84 22.58 3.18
CA PRO A 481 -0.44 22.16 1.83
C PRO A 481 -0.97 23.05 0.72
N PHE A 482 -1.92 23.94 1.02
CA PHE A 482 -2.54 24.83 0.03
C PHE A 482 -2.62 26.26 0.53
N ALA A 483 -2.48 27.24 -0.37
CA ALA A 483 -2.83 28.61 -0.09
C ALA A 483 -4.36 28.75 -0.06
N PHE A 484 -4.89 29.13 1.10
CA PHE A 484 -6.29 29.48 1.26
C PHE A 484 -6.48 30.99 1.09
N SER A 485 -7.64 31.42 0.57
CA SER A 485 -7.95 32.84 0.48
C SER A 485 -8.02 33.46 1.85
N SER A 486 -7.42 34.64 2.02
CA SER A 486 -7.48 35.40 3.25
C SER A 486 -8.88 36.02 3.53
N ASP A 487 -9.76 35.97 2.55
CA ASP A 487 -11.12 36.52 2.62
C ASP A 487 -12.13 35.44 3.07
N SER A 488 -12.16 35.15 4.36
CA SER A 488 -13.24 34.36 4.96
C SER A 488 -13.98 35.17 6.05
N THR A 489 -14.32 36.40 5.76
CA THR A 489 -15.36 37.14 6.47
C THR A 489 -16.59 37.31 5.57
N VAL A 490 -17.24 36.21 5.23
CA VAL A 490 -18.65 36.28 4.84
C VAL A 490 -19.49 36.19 6.13
N SER A 491 -19.28 37.14 7.02
CA SER A 491 -20.35 37.64 7.89
C SER A 491 -21.15 38.63 7.09
N ARG A 492 -22.06 38.14 6.26
CA ARG A 492 -23.14 38.95 5.71
C ARG A 492 -23.96 39.42 6.91
N PRO A 493 -23.99 40.74 7.25
CA PRO A 493 -24.88 41.20 8.29
C PRO A 493 -26.31 40.93 7.82
N LEU A 494 -27.08 40.27 8.69
CA LEU A 494 -28.52 40.09 8.50
C LEU A 494 -29.14 41.49 8.27
N PRO A 495 -30.05 41.65 7.25
CA PRO A 495 -30.77 42.89 7.08
C PRO A 495 -31.57 43.18 8.34
N ASN A 496 -31.34 44.36 8.94
CA ASN A 496 -32.01 44.86 10.11
C ASN A 496 -33.51 44.91 9.89
N PRO A 497 -34.36 44.21 10.68
CA PRO A 497 -35.82 44.20 10.49
C PRO A 497 -36.52 45.53 10.85
N ALA A 498 -35.80 46.62 11.06
CA ALA A 498 -36.35 47.91 11.49
C ALA A 498 -36.74 48.85 10.34
N ASN A 499 -36.71 48.40 9.05
CA ASN A 499 -37.16 49.22 7.91
C ASN A 499 -38.13 48.40 7.01
N ARG A 500 -39.32 48.12 7.56
CA ARG A 500 -40.59 47.97 6.85
C ARG A 500 -41.75 48.24 7.79
#